data_32f994eb08a3cb5b6836ccc097566ac3
#
_entry.id   32f994eb08a3cb5b6836ccc097566ac3
#
_cell.length_a   1.000
_cell.length_b   1.000
_cell.length_c   1.000
_cell.angle_alpha   90.00
_cell.angle_beta   90.00
_cell.angle_gamma   90.00
#
_symmetry.space_group_name_H-M   'P 1'
#
loop_
_entity.id
_entity.type
_entity.pdbx_description
1 polymer ?
#
loop_
_entity_poly.entity_id
_entity_poly.type
_entity_poly.pdbx_seq_one_letter_code
_entity_poly.pdbx_strand_id
1 'polypeptide(L)'
;YLFCWLCLACWSKPVSAEGQALLVIPEPGEKTLIHSDWYARKANEVKMDGNRLSAVPLDKTGWLPARVPGTVLTTLLENGLYPAPEFGLNNNLIPDIHEVGNDFYTYWFTRQFTIDALPEGRNVWLNFRGINYKAEIFLNGKRINRNTHEGMFLRKTFNITPYLRTDAPNVLAVLVYPPTHVGNPN
;
A
#
# COMPACT_ATOMS: atom_id res chain seq x y z
N TYR A 1 -15.86 -40.24 47.18
CA TYR A 1 -16.13 -38.99 46.44
C TYR A 1 -15.00 -38.81 45.42
N LEU A 2 -15.33 -39.10 44.12
CA LEU A 2 -14.45 -38.93 43.00
C LEU A 2 -14.71 -37.54 42.42
N PHE A 3 -13.73 -36.63 42.45
CA PHE A 3 -13.79 -35.34 41.72
C PHE A 3 -13.13 -35.51 40.36
N CYS A 4 -13.93 -35.51 39.33
CA CYS A 4 -13.47 -35.50 37.94
C CYS A 4 -13.19 -34.04 37.51
N TRP A 5 -11.91 -33.68 37.31
CA TRP A 5 -11.51 -32.41 36.70
C TRP A 5 -11.63 -32.52 35.18
N LEU A 6 -12.69 -31.94 34.63
CA LEU A 6 -12.78 -31.68 33.18
C LEU A 6 -11.90 -30.50 32.84
N CYS A 7 -10.76 -30.79 32.27
CA CYS A 7 -9.90 -29.78 31.63
C CYS A 7 -10.54 -29.38 30.29
N LEU A 8 -11.28 -28.27 30.28
CA LEU A 8 -11.72 -27.62 29.04
C LEU A 8 -10.50 -27.03 28.34
N ALA A 9 -9.90 -27.81 27.44
CA ALA A 9 -8.95 -27.29 26.48
C ALA A 9 -9.72 -26.36 25.55
N CYS A 10 -9.62 -25.06 25.80
CA CYS A 10 -10.08 -24.02 24.90
C CYS A 10 -9.19 -24.07 23.63
N TRP A 11 -9.61 -24.88 22.67
CA TRP A 11 -9.05 -24.82 21.32
C TRP A 11 -9.53 -23.51 20.70
N SER A 12 -8.70 -22.49 20.82
CA SER A 12 -8.82 -21.32 19.94
C SER A 12 -8.59 -21.82 18.51
N LYS A 13 -9.67 -21.91 17.74
CA LYS A 13 -9.58 -22.11 16.29
C LYS A 13 -8.64 -21.03 15.77
N PRO A 14 -7.65 -21.36 14.91
CA PRO A 14 -6.90 -20.34 14.24
C PRO A 14 -7.91 -19.46 13.48
N VAL A 15 -7.85 -18.15 13.72
CA VAL A 15 -8.60 -17.18 12.92
C VAL A 15 -8.18 -17.45 11.48
N SER A 16 -9.09 -17.97 10.69
CA SER A 16 -8.88 -18.14 9.27
C SER A 16 -8.54 -16.78 8.72
N ALA A 17 -7.42 -16.66 8.03
CA ALA A 17 -6.99 -15.45 7.35
C ALA A 17 -7.98 -15.18 6.21
N GLU A 18 -9.11 -14.55 6.52
CA GLU A 18 -10.07 -14.10 5.52
C GLU A 18 -9.39 -13.08 4.63
N GLY A 19 -9.20 -13.44 3.37
CA GLY A 19 -9.03 -12.48 2.29
C GLY A 19 -7.62 -11.94 2.04
N GLN A 20 -6.55 -12.69 2.35
CA GLN A 20 -5.22 -12.30 1.88
C GLN A 20 -5.03 -12.73 0.43
N ALA A 21 -4.72 -11.77 -0.45
CA ALA A 21 -4.46 -12.07 -1.84
C ALA A 21 -3.19 -12.91 -1.98
N LEU A 22 -3.33 -14.15 -2.45
CA LEU A 22 -2.19 -14.96 -2.85
C LEU A 22 -1.57 -14.35 -4.11
N LEU A 23 -0.31 -14.00 -4.03
CA LEU A 23 0.46 -13.50 -5.16
C LEU A 23 1.32 -14.65 -5.73
N VAL A 24 0.97 -15.11 -6.90
CA VAL A 24 1.79 -16.08 -7.63
C VAL A 24 2.98 -15.36 -8.23
N ILE A 25 4.20 -15.79 -7.87
CA ILE A 25 5.43 -15.30 -8.50
C ILE A 25 5.47 -15.84 -9.95
N PRO A 26 5.55 -14.95 -10.96
CA PRO A 26 5.48 -15.38 -12.36
C PRO A 26 6.77 -16.10 -12.80
N GLU A 27 6.68 -16.84 -13.89
CA GLU A 27 7.83 -17.49 -14.52
C GLU A 27 8.84 -16.46 -15.06
N PRO A 28 10.11 -16.85 -15.31
CA PRO A 28 11.13 -15.97 -15.84
C PRO A 28 10.70 -15.29 -17.15
N GLY A 29 10.80 -13.95 -17.16
CA GLY A 29 10.36 -13.14 -18.30
C GLY A 29 8.90 -12.70 -18.24
N GLU A 30 8.08 -13.33 -17.42
CA GLU A 30 6.70 -12.95 -17.20
C GLU A 30 6.55 -11.85 -16.10
N LYS A 31 5.36 -11.26 -16.04
CA LYS A 31 5.03 -10.19 -15.08
C LYS A 31 3.63 -10.38 -14.56
N THR A 32 3.48 -10.37 -13.25
CA THR A 32 2.18 -10.28 -12.59
C THR A 32 1.87 -8.84 -12.27
N LEU A 33 0.70 -8.37 -12.68
CA LEU A 33 0.23 -7.03 -12.36
C LEU A 33 -0.47 -7.03 -11.00
N ILE A 34 0.05 -6.24 -10.06
CA ILE A 34 -0.52 -6.12 -8.71
C ILE A 34 -1.40 -4.88 -8.61
N HIS A 35 -2.64 -4.99 -9.10
CA HIS A 35 -3.59 -3.87 -9.25
C HIS A 35 -4.72 -3.85 -8.22
N SER A 36 -5.03 -4.96 -7.56
CA SER A 36 -6.10 -5.10 -6.56
C SER A 36 -5.57 -5.10 -5.12
N ASP A 37 -6.50 -5.03 -4.17
CA ASP A 37 -6.25 -5.16 -2.73
C ASP A 37 -5.28 -4.10 -2.16
N TRP A 38 -5.28 -2.94 -2.76
CA TRP A 38 -4.62 -1.77 -2.23
C TRP A 38 -5.55 -0.98 -1.32
N TYR A 39 -4.93 -0.36 -0.32
CA TYR A 39 -5.60 0.53 0.63
C TYR A 39 -4.81 1.82 0.74
N ALA A 40 -5.52 2.95 0.81
CA ALA A 40 -4.90 4.26 0.97
C ALA A 40 -5.38 4.95 2.25
N ARG A 41 -4.49 5.72 2.87
CA ARG A 41 -4.81 6.56 4.00
C ARG A 41 -3.95 7.81 3.99
N LYS A 42 -4.53 8.94 4.42
CA LYS A 42 -3.82 10.20 4.55
C LYS A 42 -2.63 10.06 5.51
N ALA A 43 -1.47 10.56 5.11
CA ALA A 43 -0.22 10.29 5.83
C ALA A 43 -0.24 10.80 7.28
N ASN A 44 -0.82 11.98 7.52
CA ASN A 44 -0.88 12.57 8.87
C ASN A 44 -1.85 11.86 9.83
N GLU A 45 -2.70 10.97 9.32
CA GLU A 45 -3.58 10.11 10.13
C GLU A 45 -2.91 8.80 10.55
N VAL A 46 -1.78 8.46 9.95
CA VAL A 46 -1.02 7.25 10.23
C VAL A 46 0.11 7.59 11.20
N LYS A 47 0.01 7.12 12.44
CA LYS A 47 1.00 7.42 13.51
C LYS A 47 2.27 6.56 13.42
N MET A 48 2.33 5.61 12.51
CA MET A 48 3.48 4.73 12.30
C MET A 48 4.35 5.24 11.15
N ASP A 49 5.66 5.13 11.29
CA ASP A 49 6.58 5.28 10.17
C ASP A 49 6.48 4.09 9.20
N GLY A 50 7.08 4.21 8.03
CA GLY A 50 6.98 3.18 6.99
C GLY A 50 7.60 1.84 7.37
N ASN A 51 8.64 1.84 8.22
CA ASN A 51 9.23 0.60 8.70
C ASN A 51 8.23 -0.14 9.61
N ARG A 52 7.62 0.55 10.55
CA ARG A 52 6.61 -0.03 11.45
C ARG A 52 5.35 -0.43 10.69
N LEU A 53 4.84 0.44 9.82
CA LEU A 53 3.64 0.19 9.04
C LEU A 53 3.77 -1.07 8.18
N SER A 54 4.92 -1.27 7.54
CA SER A 54 5.16 -2.45 6.71
C SER A 54 5.64 -3.69 7.48
N ALA A 55 5.92 -3.58 8.78
CA ALA A 55 6.42 -4.71 9.58
C ALA A 55 5.30 -5.59 10.16
N VAL A 56 4.09 -5.05 10.26
CA VAL A 56 2.93 -5.71 10.88
C VAL A 56 1.83 -5.94 9.86
N PRO A 57 0.94 -6.92 10.08
CA PRO A 57 -0.25 -7.09 9.26
C PRO A 57 -1.06 -5.80 9.21
N LEU A 58 -1.64 -5.51 8.04
CA LEU A 58 -2.43 -4.31 7.84
C LEU A 58 -3.77 -4.41 8.57
N ASP A 59 -3.96 -3.54 9.56
CA ASP A 59 -5.29 -3.23 10.07
C ASP A 59 -5.97 -2.25 9.10
N LYS A 60 -7.02 -2.74 8.44
CA LYS A 60 -7.75 -1.98 7.42
C LYS A 60 -8.68 -0.90 7.99
N THR A 61 -8.80 -0.80 9.31
CA THR A 61 -9.68 0.17 9.98
C THR A 61 -9.28 1.60 9.64
N GLY A 62 -10.19 2.34 9.02
CA GLY A 62 -9.96 3.72 8.58
C GLY A 62 -9.09 3.85 7.32
N TRP A 63 -8.79 2.75 6.63
CA TRP A 63 -8.17 2.79 5.31
C TRP A 63 -9.23 2.73 4.21
N LEU A 64 -9.01 3.48 3.15
CA LEU A 64 -9.87 3.49 1.97
C LEU A 64 -9.41 2.41 0.99
N PRO A 65 -10.30 1.55 0.46
CA PRO A 65 -9.97 0.74 -0.69
C PRO A 65 -9.43 1.61 -1.83
N ALA A 66 -8.32 1.20 -2.42
CA ALA A 66 -7.64 1.97 -3.45
C ALA A 66 -7.37 1.14 -4.69
N ARG A 67 -7.30 1.81 -5.83
CA ARG A 67 -6.98 1.21 -7.13
C ARG A 67 -5.58 1.63 -7.58
N VAL A 68 -4.80 0.67 -8.03
CA VAL A 68 -3.47 0.92 -8.60
C VAL A 68 -3.40 0.23 -9.99
N PRO A 69 -3.12 0.97 -11.08
CA PRO A 69 -2.81 2.40 -11.12
C PRO A 69 -4.02 3.28 -10.81
N GLY A 70 -3.76 4.38 -10.12
CA GLY A 70 -4.77 5.37 -9.72
C GLY A 70 -4.10 6.56 -9.06
N THR A 71 -4.90 7.53 -8.63
CA THR A 71 -4.45 8.73 -7.93
C THR A 71 -5.11 8.81 -6.55
N VAL A 72 -4.62 9.70 -5.69
CA VAL A 72 -5.32 10.04 -4.45
C VAL A 72 -6.74 10.51 -4.76
N LEU A 73 -6.90 11.39 -5.75
CA LEU A 73 -8.22 11.90 -6.13
C LEU A 73 -9.16 10.79 -6.59
N THR A 74 -8.73 9.89 -7.48
CA THR A 74 -9.58 8.77 -7.92
C THR A 74 -9.96 7.87 -6.76
N THR A 75 -9.07 7.64 -5.80
CA THR A 75 -9.39 6.89 -4.57
C THR A 75 -10.47 7.60 -3.76
N LEU A 76 -10.38 8.91 -3.60
CA LEU A 76 -11.37 9.71 -2.83
C LEU A 76 -12.74 9.73 -3.52
N LEU A 77 -12.76 9.84 -4.86
CA LEU A 77 -13.99 9.78 -5.66
C LEU A 77 -14.66 8.41 -5.59
N GLU A 78 -13.90 7.33 -5.78
CA GLU A 78 -14.42 5.95 -5.73
C GLU A 78 -14.97 5.58 -4.34
N ASN A 79 -14.49 6.23 -3.28
CA ASN A 79 -15.02 6.08 -1.92
C ASN A 79 -16.11 7.10 -1.54
N GLY A 80 -16.59 7.91 -2.49
CA GLY A 80 -17.70 8.84 -2.29
C GLY A 80 -17.38 10.05 -1.39
N LEU A 81 -16.08 10.36 -1.18
CA LEU A 81 -15.64 11.49 -0.36
C LEU A 81 -15.71 12.82 -1.10
N TYR A 82 -15.68 12.78 -2.42
CA TYR A 82 -15.91 13.93 -3.28
C TYR A 82 -16.87 13.58 -4.41
N PRO A 83 -17.64 14.54 -4.92
CA PRO A 83 -18.48 14.32 -6.07
C PRO A 83 -17.66 14.25 -7.36
N ALA A 84 -18.22 13.61 -8.40
CA ALA A 84 -17.59 13.50 -9.70
C ALA A 84 -17.32 14.89 -10.31
N PRO A 85 -16.07 15.26 -10.59
CA PRO A 85 -15.69 16.63 -10.95
C PRO A 85 -16.21 17.08 -12.33
N GLU A 86 -16.58 16.14 -13.19
CA GLU A 86 -17.09 16.40 -14.53
C GLU A 86 -18.54 16.91 -14.56
N PHE A 87 -19.24 16.91 -13.42
CA PHE A 87 -20.63 17.36 -13.36
C PHE A 87 -20.75 18.75 -12.73
N GLY A 88 -21.30 19.69 -13.49
CA GLY A 88 -21.63 21.04 -13.02
C GLY A 88 -20.42 21.77 -12.41
N LEU A 89 -20.56 22.22 -11.17
CA LEU A 89 -19.51 22.92 -10.41
C LEU A 89 -18.86 22.03 -9.34
N ASN A 90 -18.97 20.72 -9.44
CA ASN A 90 -18.45 19.78 -8.43
C ASN A 90 -16.94 19.89 -8.24
N ASN A 91 -16.18 20.26 -9.27
CA ASN A 91 -14.75 20.50 -9.13
C ASN A 91 -14.39 21.58 -8.10
N ASN A 92 -15.28 22.54 -7.86
CA ASN A 92 -15.10 23.57 -6.84
C ASN A 92 -15.23 23.03 -5.41
N LEU A 93 -15.76 21.81 -5.24
CA LEU A 93 -15.88 21.12 -3.95
C LEU A 93 -14.65 20.24 -3.64
N ILE A 94 -13.72 20.12 -4.58
CA ILE A 94 -12.49 19.35 -4.41
C ILE A 94 -11.40 20.33 -3.96
N PRO A 95 -10.75 20.09 -2.80
CA PRO A 95 -9.72 20.97 -2.30
C PRO A 95 -8.56 21.13 -3.28
N ASP A 96 -8.23 22.37 -3.63
CA ASP A 96 -7.06 22.66 -4.45
C ASP A 96 -5.77 22.52 -3.62
N ILE A 97 -4.74 21.91 -4.18
CA ILE A 97 -3.46 21.69 -3.50
C ILE A 97 -2.78 23.02 -3.12
N HIS A 98 -3.02 24.09 -3.87
CA HIS A 98 -2.51 25.43 -3.55
C HIS A 98 -3.15 26.02 -2.30
N GLU A 99 -4.41 25.66 -2.02
CA GLU A 99 -5.15 26.11 -0.84
C GLU A 99 -4.85 25.26 0.39
N VAL A 100 -4.83 23.91 0.22
CA VAL A 100 -4.71 22.97 1.36
C VAL A 100 -3.27 22.51 1.62
N GLY A 101 -2.36 22.73 0.68
CA GLY A 101 -0.96 22.35 0.78
C GLY A 101 -0.68 20.86 0.49
N ASN A 102 0.61 20.56 0.34
CA ASN A 102 1.08 19.23 -0.06
C ASN A 102 0.72 18.13 0.94
N ASP A 103 0.70 18.43 2.24
CA ASP A 103 0.40 17.46 3.29
C ASP A 103 -1.01 16.90 3.16
N PHE A 104 -1.93 17.67 2.59
CA PHE A 104 -3.30 17.23 2.37
C PHE A 104 -3.37 16.06 1.39
N TYR A 105 -2.53 16.05 0.35
CA TYR A 105 -2.47 15.02 -0.68
C TYR A 105 -1.31 14.03 -0.51
N THR A 106 -0.62 14.05 0.63
CA THR A 106 0.37 13.03 0.97
C THR A 106 -0.33 11.82 1.57
N TYR A 107 -0.20 10.67 0.90
CA TYR A 107 -0.93 9.44 1.23
C TYR A 107 -0.02 8.22 1.30
N TRP A 108 -0.32 7.36 2.23
CA TRP A 108 0.13 5.98 2.22
C TRP A 108 -0.74 5.16 1.27
N PHE A 109 -0.10 4.35 0.44
CA PHE A 109 -0.72 3.24 -0.29
C PHE A 109 -0.10 1.95 0.23
N THR A 110 -0.92 1.01 0.66
CA THR A 110 -0.43 -0.24 1.23
C THR A 110 -1.18 -1.42 0.66
N ARG A 111 -0.46 -2.55 0.56
CA ARG A 111 -1.02 -3.83 0.14
C ARG A 111 -0.41 -4.95 0.97
N GLN A 112 -1.27 -5.87 1.42
CA GLN A 112 -0.86 -7.11 2.05
C GLN A 112 -1.07 -8.28 1.08
N PHE A 113 -0.11 -9.21 1.04
CA PHE A 113 -0.17 -10.39 0.18
C PHE A 113 0.63 -11.54 0.77
N THR A 114 0.32 -12.76 0.34
CA THR A 114 1.08 -13.98 0.65
C THR A 114 1.73 -14.52 -0.61
N ILE A 115 2.81 -15.26 -0.47
CA ILE A 115 3.45 -16.03 -1.53
C ILE A 115 3.69 -17.44 -1.02
N ASP A 116 3.54 -18.44 -1.89
CA ASP A 116 3.72 -19.84 -1.49
C ASP A 116 5.19 -20.21 -1.38
N ALA A 117 6.01 -19.77 -2.33
CA ALA A 117 7.43 -20.11 -2.38
C ALA A 117 8.23 -19.01 -3.06
N LEU A 118 9.51 -18.93 -2.74
CA LEU A 118 10.48 -18.17 -3.51
C LEU A 118 11.10 -19.07 -4.59
N PRO A 119 11.26 -18.58 -5.83
CA PRO A 119 11.90 -19.34 -6.88
C PRO A 119 13.37 -19.57 -6.55
N GLU A 120 13.80 -20.83 -6.55
CA GLU A 120 15.18 -21.20 -6.26
C GLU A 120 16.17 -20.60 -7.26
N GLY A 121 17.26 -20.02 -6.77
CA GLY A 121 18.32 -19.43 -7.60
C GLY A 121 17.90 -18.22 -8.43
N ARG A 122 16.71 -17.67 -8.21
CA ARG A 122 16.17 -16.53 -8.99
C ARG A 122 15.83 -15.34 -8.08
N ASN A 123 15.84 -14.14 -8.68
CA ASN A 123 15.45 -12.92 -8.00
C ASN A 123 14.04 -12.50 -8.39
N VAL A 124 13.28 -12.02 -7.40
CA VAL A 124 11.97 -11.40 -7.58
C VAL A 124 12.13 -9.90 -7.64
N TRP A 125 11.58 -9.29 -8.69
CA TRP A 125 11.72 -7.87 -8.97
C TRP A 125 10.37 -7.16 -8.87
N LEU A 126 10.31 -6.11 -8.06
CA LEU A 126 9.16 -5.20 -8.00
C LEU A 126 9.40 -4.02 -8.94
N ASN A 127 8.48 -3.84 -9.90
CA ASN A 127 8.59 -2.80 -10.92
C ASN A 127 7.51 -1.75 -10.73
N PHE A 128 7.90 -0.49 -10.53
CA PHE A 128 7.03 0.67 -10.62
C PHE A 128 7.14 1.29 -12.01
N ARG A 129 6.03 1.43 -12.72
CA ARG A 129 5.98 2.06 -14.05
C ARG A 129 6.01 3.58 -13.98
N GLY A 130 5.67 4.14 -12.82
CA GLY A 130 5.70 5.55 -12.49
C GLY A 130 5.05 5.78 -11.14
N ILE A 131 5.58 6.71 -10.37
CA ILE A 131 4.97 7.23 -9.14
C ILE A 131 5.03 8.75 -9.24
N ASN A 132 3.90 9.40 -9.18
CA ASN A 132 3.82 10.86 -9.23
C ASN A 132 3.53 11.41 -7.84
N TYR A 133 4.44 12.11 -7.19
CA TYR A 133 5.70 12.63 -7.74
C TYR A 133 6.91 12.07 -6.99
N LYS A 134 6.88 12.09 -5.65
CA LYS A 134 7.95 11.62 -4.76
C LYS A 134 7.45 10.45 -3.93
N ALA A 135 8.30 9.45 -3.68
CA ALA A 135 7.87 8.29 -2.90
C ALA A 135 8.97 7.66 -2.05
N GLU A 136 8.54 7.13 -0.93
CA GLU A 136 9.30 6.21 -0.09
C GLU A 136 8.60 4.85 -0.08
N ILE A 137 9.39 3.78 -0.25
CA ILE A 137 8.87 2.44 -0.49
C ILE A 137 9.42 1.50 0.58
N PHE A 138 8.51 0.78 1.25
CA PHE A 138 8.82 -0.10 2.37
C PHE A 138 8.23 -1.49 2.11
N LEU A 139 8.98 -2.53 2.46
CA LEU A 139 8.53 -3.91 2.41
C LEU A 139 8.98 -4.64 3.67
N ASN A 140 8.04 -5.23 4.40
CA ASN A 140 8.31 -6.06 5.57
C ASN A 140 9.24 -5.41 6.61
N GLY A 141 9.00 -4.15 6.93
CA GLY A 141 9.76 -3.40 7.93
C GLY A 141 11.06 -2.77 7.40
N LYS A 142 11.32 -2.84 6.11
CA LYS A 142 12.54 -2.29 5.51
C LYS A 142 12.23 -1.32 4.40
N ARG A 143 12.90 -0.17 4.40
CA ARG A 143 12.89 0.75 3.25
C ARG A 143 13.72 0.15 2.12
N ILE A 144 13.11 -0.05 0.94
CA ILE A 144 13.76 -0.68 -0.21
C ILE A 144 14.36 0.30 -1.19
N ASN A 145 13.90 1.56 -1.20
CA ASN A 145 14.52 2.62 -2.01
C ASN A 145 15.47 3.45 -1.14
N ARG A 146 16.78 3.26 -1.33
CA ARG A 146 17.82 4.01 -0.61
C ARG A 146 17.65 5.52 -0.77
N ASN A 147 17.47 5.97 -2.02
CA ASN A 147 17.14 7.34 -2.35
C ASN A 147 15.64 7.44 -2.57
N THR A 148 15.04 8.52 -2.08
CA THR A 148 13.64 8.81 -2.35
C THR A 148 13.43 8.86 -3.86
N HIS A 149 12.37 8.18 -4.32
CA HIS A 149 11.95 8.31 -5.72
C HIS A 149 11.44 9.73 -5.92
N GLU A 150 11.82 10.37 -7.01
CA GLU A 150 11.35 11.70 -7.40
C GLU A 150 11.27 11.80 -8.91
N GLY A 151 10.09 12.15 -9.44
CA GLY A 151 9.80 12.29 -10.86
C GLY A 151 8.62 11.46 -11.33
N MET A 152 7.74 12.03 -12.17
CA MET A 152 6.44 11.42 -12.50
C MET A 152 6.51 10.26 -13.52
N PHE A 153 7.47 10.25 -14.43
CA PHE A 153 7.55 9.25 -15.52
C PHE A 153 8.71 8.27 -15.38
N LEU A 154 9.32 8.21 -14.20
CA LEU A 154 10.47 7.35 -13.97
C LEU A 154 10.04 5.93 -13.59
N ARG A 155 10.52 4.96 -14.35
CA ARG A 155 10.40 3.55 -14.00
C ARG A 155 11.48 3.20 -12.98
N LYS A 156 11.09 2.45 -11.96
CA LYS A 156 12.00 1.93 -10.93
C LYS A 156 11.77 0.45 -10.70
N THR A 157 12.87 -0.26 -10.55
CA THR A 157 12.86 -1.70 -10.31
C THR A 157 13.71 -1.99 -9.07
N PHE A 158 13.17 -2.82 -8.18
CA PHE A 158 13.82 -3.20 -6.93
C PHE A 158 13.89 -4.71 -6.82
N ASN A 159 15.06 -5.26 -6.49
CA ASN A 159 15.16 -6.66 -6.08
C ASN A 159 14.57 -6.78 -4.67
N ILE A 160 13.43 -7.47 -4.58
CA ILE A 160 12.71 -7.63 -3.32
C ILE A 160 12.92 -9.02 -2.70
N THR A 161 13.62 -9.93 -3.37
CA THR A 161 13.88 -11.29 -2.88
C THR A 161 14.30 -11.35 -1.42
N PRO A 162 15.30 -10.53 -0.96
CA PRO A 162 15.79 -10.62 0.41
C PRO A 162 14.81 -10.07 1.46
N TYR A 163 13.72 -9.47 1.04
CA TYR A 163 12.70 -8.91 1.93
C TYR A 163 11.42 -9.74 1.98
N LEU A 164 11.22 -10.68 1.05
CA LEU A 164 10.01 -11.49 0.96
C LEU A 164 9.98 -12.59 2.04
N ARG A 165 8.77 -12.90 2.50
CA ARG A 165 8.48 -13.95 3.48
C ARG A 165 7.53 -14.96 2.85
N THR A 166 7.77 -16.25 3.08
CA THR A 166 6.90 -17.35 2.65
C THR A 166 6.07 -17.91 3.81
N ASP A 167 6.50 -17.65 5.04
CA ASP A 167 5.91 -18.14 6.29
C ASP A 167 4.94 -17.14 6.95
N ALA A 168 4.86 -15.93 6.41
CA ALA A 168 4.03 -14.86 6.93
C ALA A 168 3.57 -13.91 5.81
N PRO A 169 2.51 -13.13 6.04
CA PRO A 169 2.08 -12.08 5.11
C PRO A 169 3.19 -11.07 4.82
N ASN A 170 3.28 -10.67 3.57
CA ASN A 170 4.12 -9.56 3.13
C ASN A 170 3.30 -8.27 3.11
N VAL A 171 3.86 -7.18 3.59
CA VAL A 171 3.23 -5.86 3.58
C VAL A 171 4.11 -4.87 2.82
N LEU A 172 3.59 -4.41 1.69
CA LEU A 172 4.17 -3.35 0.88
C LEU A 172 3.49 -2.03 1.26
N ALA A 173 4.26 -1.03 1.67
CA ALA A 173 3.78 0.31 1.97
C ALA A 173 4.55 1.34 1.15
N VAL A 174 3.81 2.24 0.50
CA VAL A 174 4.37 3.30 -0.36
C VAL A 174 3.81 4.63 0.12
N LEU A 175 4.68 5.50 0.62
CA LEU A 175 4.33 6.88 0.94
C LEU A 175 4.51 7.71 -0.32
N VAL A 176 3.44 8.32 -0.78
CA VAL A 176 3.42 9.15 -1.99
C VAL A 176 3.19 10.59 -1.60
N TYR A 177 4.09 11.45 -2.06
CA TYR A 177 3.99 12.90 -1.93
C TYR A 177 3.62 13.51 -3.28
N PRO A 178 2.76 14.52 -3.31
CA PRO A 178 2.48 15.28 -4.53
C PRO A 178 3.72 16.08 -4.97
N PRO A 179 3.74 16.61 -6.20
CA PRO A 179 4.77 17.53 -6.63
C PRO A 179 4.77 18.78 -5.74
N THR A 180 5.97 19.32 -5.49
CA THR A 180 6.10 20.60 -4.81
C THR A 180 5.71 21.70 -5.79
N HIS A 181 4.58 22.36 -5.54
CA HIS A 181 4.22 23.53 -6.33
C HIS A 181 5.08 24.72 -5.91
N VAL A 182 5.96 25.13 -6.77
CA VAL A 182 6.69 26.38 -6.64
C VAL A 182 5.77 27.48 -7.20
N GLY A 183 5.11 28.19 -6.31
CA GLY A 183 4.45 29.44 -6.63
C GLY A 183 3.33 29.37 -7.66
N ASN A 184 2.34 30.21 -7.51
CA ASN A 184 1.34 30.45 -8.52
C ASN A 184 2.05 30.92 -9.81
N PRO A 185 1.99 30.21 -10.92
CA PRO A 185 2.36 30.83 -12.18
C PRO A 185 1.35 31.90 -12.48
N ASN A 186 1.74 33.15 -12.28
CA ASN A 186 0.98 34.30 -12.79
C ASN A 186 0.90 34.21 -14.32
#